data_8f25999b238ebe53b621276a39016ec4
#
_entry.id   8f25999b238ebe53b621276a39016ec4
#
_cell.length_a   1.000
_cell.length_b   1.000
_cell.length_c   1.000
_cell.angle_alpha   90.00
_cell.angle_beta   90.00
_cell.angle_gamma   90.00
#
_symmetry.space_group_name_H-M   'P 1'
#
loop_
_entity.id
_entity.type
_entity.pdbx_description
1 polymer ?
#
loop_
_entity_poly.entity_id
_entity_poly.type
_entity_poly.pdbx_seq_one_letter_code
_entity_poly.pdbx_strand_id
1 'polypeptide(L)'
;MSKTDHDAPAFHIAICGGGLAAYMTVAALSRHLPPGCQLTLIVTDENPVADIFYGSVTSPSAYNFNLSIGLSEPDLIQRSNTAFSWGTHYQAWGKEGRDWIQGFQLPLPVLGGVQFHQYLVSRGNEALEPYLVSASAARQGAFAHPPETDGHSLARAEYGYQFSAAYREAMSSVIDRSRLSVIVAAITAIDCLADDLRQVRLSDGQTVAADLFIDCTGSDAALIGRMGVEMISGKALGAALTETSSKTLGPATRVLTGQAFGWQAITPLQGVSTKLTIYAVEDEAAALAAHGHVDVGEQAVCGRRSAAWIGNCVAIGQAAAVVDPLTPAPLMLLQRDVERLLALIPQSRNMAMERREFNRQFTNDHDHADLFRDALLTSPPADVGAYWQAGKTSDERLDRKIAQFLSRGVLVSYDLEPFTPEDWLILHYGMGRRPERHDRLADSPPDSQVRACLSDMRTRIEAAARSLPDHHSYMVNLKRYLAHRGA
;
A
#
# COMPACT_ATOMS: atom_id res chain seq x y z
N MET A 1 -0.01 -31.92 40.92
CA MET A 1 -1.02 -30.90 40.54
C MET A 1 -0.45 -29.55 40.96
N SER A 2 0.17 -28.84 40.01
CA SER A 2 0.76 -27.52 40.18
C SER A 2 -0.37 -26.49 40.29
N LYS A 3 -0.30 -25.63 41.30
CA LYS A 3 -1.20 -24.47 41.44
C LYS A 3 -1.08 -23.64 40.17
N THR A 4 -2.18 -23.45 39.47
CA THR A 4 -2.32 -22.56 38.35
C THR A 4 -1.94 -21.14 38.78
N ASP A 5 -0.94 -20.58 38.13
CA ASP A 5 -0.56 -19.17 38.15
C ASP A 5 -1.73 -18.29 37.58
N HIS A 6 -2.70 -18.00 38.43
CA HIS A 6 -3.84 -17.15 38.08
C HIS A 6 -3.68 -15.70 38.57
N ASP A 7 -2.48 -15.31 39.06
CA ASP A 7 -2.23 -14.01 39.69
C ASP A 7 -1.13 -13.17 38.99
N ALA A 8 -0.69 -13.55 37.77
CA ALA A 8 0.15 -12.61 37.00
C ALA A 8 -0.74 -11.45 36.49
N PRO A 9 -0.32 -10.19 36.72
CA PRO A 9 -1.09 -9.05 36.19
C PRO A 9 -1.23 -9.20 34.69
N ALA A 10 -2.47 -8.96 34.19
CA ALA A 10 -2.78 -9.03 32.77
C ALA A 10 -1.83 -8.15 31.96
N PHE A 11 -1.29 -8.66 30.84
CA PHE A 11 -0.42 -7.89 29.97
C PHE A 11 -1.21 -6.75 29.33
N HIS A 12 -0.77 -5.50 29.56
CA HIS A 12 -1.48 -4.30 29.13
C HIS A 12 -0.81 -3.68 27.91
N ILE A 13 -1.60 -3.45 26.87
CA ILE A 13 -1.18 -2.77 25.64
C ILE A 13 -1.94 -1.45 25.52
N ALA A 14 -1.20 -0.34 25.38
CA ALA A 14 -1.76 0.98 25.10
C ALA A 14 -1.44 1.40 23.66
N ILE A 15 -2.48 1.69 22.87
CA ILE A 15 -2.38 2.21 21.51
C ILE A 15 -2.68 3.70 21.57
N CYS A 16 -1.80 4.53 21.00
CA CYS A 16 -1.93 5.97 20.99
C CYS A 16 -2.09 6.48 19.55
N GLY A 17 -3.18 7.20 19.27
CA GLY A 17 -3.48 7.78 17.95
C GLY A 17 -4.96 7.76 17.62
N GLY A 18 -5.37 8.50 16.59
CA GLY A 18 -6.77 8.62 16.14
C GLY A 18 -6.95 8.42 14.64
N GLY A 19 -5.87 8.17 13.89
CA GLY A 19 -5.87 7.95 12.43
C GLY A 19 -6.06 6.48 12.02
N LEU A 20 -5.95 6.22 10.72
CA LEU A 20 -6.13 4.89 10.12
C LEU A 20 -5.24 3.82 10.76
N ALA A 21 -3.98 4.13 11.06
CA ALA A 21 -3.04 3.20 11.69
C ALA A 21 -3.54 2.72 13.07
N ALA A 22 -4.06 3.63 13.90
CA ALA A 22 -4.60 3.30 15.21
C ALA A 22 -5.82 2.36 15.11
N TYR A 23 -6.80 2.71 14.28
CA TYR A 23 -8.01 1.89 14.11
C TYR A 23 -7.71 0.52 13.50
N MET A 24 -6.79 0.46 12.53
CA MET A 24 -6.36 -0.82 11.92
C MET A 24 -5.65 -1.71 12.96
N THR A 25 -4.76 -1.14 13.75
CA THR A 25 -4.04 -1.84 14.82
C THR A 25 -5.00 -2.34 15.89
N VAL A 26 -5.94 -1.50 16.34
CA VAL A 26 -6.95 -1.88 17.35
C VAL A 26 -7.87 -2.98 16.81
N ALA A 27 -8.34 -2.88 15.57
CA ALA A 27 -9.18 -3.91 14.94
C ALA A 27 -8.47 -5.27 14.95
N ALA A 28 -7.19 -5.29 14.56
CA ALA A 28 -6.38 -6.49 14.55
C ALA A 28 -6.15 -7.05 15.97
N LEU A 29 -5.70 -6.22 16.90
CA LEU A 29 -5.37 -6.66 18.26
C LEU A 29 -6.62 -7.09 19.05
N SER A 30 -7.72 -6.34 18.98
CA SER A 30 -8.95 -6.68 19.71
C SER A 30 -9.49 -8.07 19.35
N ARG A 31 -9.19 -8.54 18.14
CA ARG A 31 -9.66 -9.83 17.62
C ARG A 31 -8.69 -10.98 17.90
N HIS A 32 -7.39 -10.72 17.84
CA HIS A 32 -6.36 -11.77 17.86
C HIS A 32 -5.66 -11.96 19.21
N LEU A 33 -5.73 -10.95 20.10
CA LEU A 33 -5.09 -11.09 21.41
C LEU A 33 -5.76 -12.19 22.26
N PRO A 34 -4.96 -12.99 23.00
CA PRO A 34 -5.51 -13.99 23.91
C PRO A 34 -6.35 -13.34 25.03
N PRO A 35 -7.27 -14.12 25.63
CA PRO A 35 -7.95 -13.69 26.86
C PRO A 35 -6.95 -13.33 27.94
N GLY A 36 -7.20 -12.25 28.69
CA GLY A 36 -6.31 -11.78 29.76
C GLY A 36 -5.38 -10.63 29.37
N CYS A 37 -5.24 -10.29 28.08
CA CYS A 37 -4.61 -9.04 27.67
C CYS A 37 -5.60 -7.87 27.82
N GLN A 38 -5.14 -6.76 28.42
CA GLN A 38 -5.88 -5.50 28.46
C GLN A 38 -5.48 -4.63 27.27
N LEU A 39 -6.47 -3.99 26.64
CA LEU A 39 -6.25 -3.11 25.51
C LEU A 39 -6.83 -1.74 25.80
N THR A 40 -6.02 -0.68 25.67
CA THR A 40 -6.45 0.70 25.81
C THR A 40 -6.12 1.46 24.53
N LEU A 41 -7.12 2.12 23.95
CA LEU A 41 -6.93 3.09 22.88
C LEU A 41 -6.97 4.50 23.45
N ILE A 42 -5.89 5.23 23.29
CA ILE A 42 -5.81 6.66 23.63
C ILE A 42 -5.97 7.42 22.30
N VAL A 43 -7.17 7.94 22.06
CA VAL A 43 -7.45 8.77 20.88
C VAL A 43 -6.88 10.16 21.14
N THR A 44 -5.78 10.48 20.49
CA THR A 44 -5.02 11.70 20.76
C THR A 44 -5.52 12.91 19.99
N ASP A 45 -5.71 12.76 18.71
CA ASP A 45 -6.31 13.76 17.82
C ASP A 45 -6.90 13.04 16.61
N GLU A 46 -8.11 13.40 16.22
CA GLU A 46 -8.72 12.90 15.01
C GLU A 46 -8.38 13.86 13.85
N ASN A 47 -7.09 13.96 13.48
CA ASN A 47 -6.73 14.68 12.28
C ASN A 47 -6.86 13.74 11.06
N PRO A 48 -8.03 13.72 10.36
CA PRO A 48 -8.22 12.88 9.18
C PRO A 48 -7.29 13.27 8.03
N VAL A 49 -6.69 14.45 8.11
CA VAL A 49 -5.77 15.00 7.12
C VAL A 49 -4.47 14.22 7.09
N ALA A 50 -3.99 13.76 8.25
CA ALA A 50 -2.77 12.98 8.35
C ALA A 50 -2.82 11.67 7.54
N ASP A 51 -4.01 11.09 7.33
CA ASP A 51 -4.16 9.84 6.58
C ASP A 51 -3.96 9.99 5.05
N ILE A 52 -3.85 11.23 4.54
CA ILE A 52 -3.65 11.51 3.09
C ILE A 52 -2.40 10.82 2.51
N PHE A 53 -1.35 10.66 3.32
CA PHE A 53 -0.12 9.97 2.89
C PHE A 53 -0.24 8.44 2.84
N TYR A 54 -1.38 7.83 3.23
CA TYR A 54 -1.65 6.43 2.89
C TYR A 54 -2.10 6.26 1.43
N GLY A 55 -2.41 7.35 0.75
CA GLY A 55 -2.81 7.35 -0.65
C GLY A 55 -4.26 6.97 -0.85
N SER A 56 -4.55 6.38 -2.02
CA SER A 56 -5.93 6.10 -2.45
C SER A 56 -6.11 4.74 -3.13
N VAL A 57 -5.10 3.86 -3.10
CA VAL A 57 -5.15 2.52 -3.70
C VAL A 57 -4.45 1.51 -2.81
N THR A 58 -5.02 0.32 -2.67
CA THR A 58 -4.42 -0.81 -1.95
C THR A 58 -3.73 -1.76 -2.91
N SER A 59 -2.84 -2.61 -2.37
CA SER A 59 -2.42 -3.85 -3.05
C SER A 59 -3.50 -4.95 -2.89
N PRO A 60 -3.41 -6.06 -3.64
CA PRO A 60 -4.32 -7.21 -3.49
C PRO A 60 -4.29 -7.83 -2.09
N SER A 61 -3.17 -7.77 -1.38
CA SER A 61 -3.05 -8.31 -0.01
C SER A 61 -4.06 -7.70 0.98
N ALA A 62 -4.60 -6.52 0.68
CA ALA A 62 -5.61 -5.87 1.51
C ALA A 62 -6.89 -6.70 1.68
N TYR A 63 -7.26 -7.54 0.70
CA TYR A 63 -8.39 -8.45 0.83
C TYR A 63 -8.21 -9.42 2.01
N ASN A 64 -7.08 -10.14 2.04
CA ASN A 64 -6.79 -11.10 3.11
C ASN A 64 -6.60 -10.42 4.46
N PHE A 65 -5.92 -9.26 4.49
CA PHE A 65 -5.78 -8.48 5.70
C PHE A 65 -7.13 -8.08 6.28
N ASN A 66 -8.02 -7.52 5.46
CA ASN A 66 -9.37 -7.12 5.89
C ASN A 66 -10.16 -8.30 6.45
N LEU A 67 -10.13 -9.45 5.79
CA LEU A 67 -10.79 -10.67 6.29
C LEU A 67 -10.21 -11.10 7.64
N SER A 68 -8.90 -11.03 7.82
CA SER A 68 -8.24 -11.44 9.08
C SER A 68 -8.71 -10.60 10.26
N ILE A 69 -8.94 -9.30 10.06
CA ILE A 69 -9.46 -8.41 11.10
C ILE A 69 -11.00 -8.40 11.21
N GLY A 70 -11.69 -9.22 10.39
CA GLY A 70 -13.13 -9.40 10.40
C GLY A 70 -13.91 -8.40 9.54
N LEU A 71 -13.25 -7.65 8.68
CA LEU A 71 -13.89 -6.78 7.70
C LEU A 71 -14.10 -7.55 6.39
N SER A 72 -15.34 -7.99 6.16
CA SER A 72 -15.70 -8.62 4.90
C SER A 72 -15.73 -7.63 3.75
N GLU A 73 -15.50 -8.08 2.53
CA GLU A 73 -15.60 -7.22 1.35
C GLU A 73 -17.02 -6.61 1.17
N PRO A 74 -18.12 -7.37 1.37
CA PRO A 74 -19.44 -6.77 1.40
C PRO A 74 -19.59 -5.63 2.40
N ASP A 75 -19.07 -5.79 3.62
CA ASP A 75 -19.11 -4.73 4.64
C ASP A 75 -18.28 -3.51 4.21
N LEU A 76 -17.07 -3.73 3.68
CA LEU A 76 -16.23 -2.66 3.17
C LEU A 76 -16.95 -1.84 2.08
N ILE A 77 -17.55 -2.50 1.09
CA ILE A 77 -18.23 -1.86 -0.03
C ILE A 77 -19.51 -1.13 0.42
N GLN A 78 -20.21 -1.62 1.45
CA GLN A 78 -21.43 -1.00 1.96
C GLN A 78 -21.17 0.14 2.95
N ARG A 79 -20.11 0.04 3.75
CA ARG A 79 -19.81 0.99 4.85
C ARG A 79 -18.90 2.13 4.46
N SER A 80 -18.25 2.03 3.29
CA SER A 80 -17.38 3.08 2.79
C SER A 80 -17.69 3.41 1.33
N ASN A 81 -16.99 4.41 0.80
CA ASN A 81 -17.05 4.74 -0.63
C ASN A 81 -16.02 3.97 -1.47
N THR A 82 -15.45 2.90 -0.93
CA THR A 82 -14.44 2.06 -1.57
C THR A 82 -14.94 1.49 -2.90
N ALA A 83 -14.06 1.42 -3.89
CA ALA A 83 -14.30 0.83 -5.19
C ALA A 83 -13.18 -0.18 -5.52
N PHE A 84 -13.39 -1.03 -6.52
CA PHE A 84 -12.38 -2.01 -6.95
C PHE A 84 -11.25 -1.35 -7.74
N SER A 85 -10.08 -1.97 -7.74
CA SER A 85 -8.90 -1.49 -8.45
C SER A 85 -8.13 -2.62 -9.12
N TRP A 86 -7.90 -2.49 -10.43
CA TRP A 86 -6.92 -3.31 -11.15
C TRP A 86 -5.48 -2.81 -10.97
N GLY A 87 -5.27 -1.64 -10.35
CA GLY A 87 -3.97 -1.02 -10.17
C GLY A 87 -3.95 0.47 -10.51
N THR A 88 -2.82 0.96 -10.99
CA THR A 88 -2.60 2.37 -11.33
C THR A 88 -2.34 2.53 -12.84
N HIS A 89 -3.08 3.43 -13.48
CA HIS A 89 -2.84 3.86 -14.84
C HIS A 89 -1.91 5.07 -14.83
N TYR A 90 -0.65 4.89 -15.18
CA TYR A 90 0.31 5.97 -15.36
C TYR A 90 0.10 6.57 -16.75
N GLN A 91 -0.21 7.87 -16.82
CA GLN A 91 -0.43 8.61 -18.06
C GLN A 91 0.58 9.73 -18.20
N ALA A 92 1.04 9.98 -19.42
CA ALA A 92 2.00 11.03 -19.74
C ALA A 92 3.22 11.05 -18.77
N TRP A 93 3.69 9.86 -18.36
CA TRP A 93 4.76 9.71 -17.37
C TRP A 93 6.11 9.96 -18.00
N GLY A 94 6.91 10.80 -17.32
CA GLY A 94 8.23 11.20 -17.78
C GLY A 94 8.21 12.07 -19.05
N LYS A 95 9.39 12.49 -19.47
CA LYS A 95 9.56 13.36 -20.68
C LYS A 95 9.09 12.70 -21.99
N GLU A 96 9.00 11.38 -22.01
CA GLU A 96 8.60 10.60 -23.20
C GLU A 96 7.09 10.37 -23.24
N GLY A 97 6.35 10.86 -22.26
CA GLY A 97 4.90 10.77 -22.21
C GLY A 97 4.39 9.31 -22.15
N ARG A 98 5.04 8.44 -21.40
CA ARG A 98 4.69 7.02 -21.32
C ARG A 98 3.30 6.81 -20.76
N ASP A 99 2.63 5.79 -21.26
CA ASP A 99 1.28 5.41 -20.86
C ASP A 99 1.23 3.88 -20.68
N TRP A 100 0.95 3.42 -19.44
CA TRP A 100 0.80 2.00 -19.13
C TRP A 100 -0.06 1.79 -17.89
N ILE A 101 -0.56 0.57 -17.73
CA ILE A 101 -1.24 0.15 -16.51
C ILE A 101 -0.30 -0.73 -15.70
N GLN A 102 0.05 -0.26 -14.50
CA GLN A 102 0.68 -1.07 -13.46
C GLN A 102 -0.43 -1.88 -12.78
N GLY A 103 -0.84 -2.95 -13.44
CA GLY A 103 -1.94 -3.80 -12.99
C GLY A 103 -1.47 -4.88 -12.03
N PHE A 104 -2.39 -5.38 -11.19
CA PHE A 104 -2.15 -6.53 -10.33
C PHE A 104 -2.37 -7.83 -11.12
N GLN A 105 -1.37 -8.69 -11.12
CA GLN A 105 -1.35 -9.87 -11.99
C GLN A 105 -0.64 -11.02 -11.29
N LEU A 106 -1.26 -12.22 -11.32
CA LEU A 106 -0.59 -13.46 -10.94
C LEU A 106 0.57 -13.77 -11.90
N PRO A 107 1.58 -14.53 -11.45
CA PRO A 107 2.74 -14.84 -12.25
C PRO A 107 2.39 -15.31 -13.66
N LEU A 108 3.05 -14.73 -14.66
CA LEU A 108 2.92 -15.13 -16.05
C LEU A 108 3.42 -16.57 -16.24
N PRO A 109 2.88 -17.33 -17.21
CA PRO A 109 3.24 -18.72 -17.37
C PRO A 109 4.73 -18.91 -17.73
N VAL A 110 5.34 -19.92 -17.14
CA VAL A 110 6.64 -20.41 -17.57
C VAL A 110 6.41 -21.49 -18.64
N LEU A 111 6.91 -21.27 -19.85
CA LEU A 111 6.73 -22.17 -20.98
C LEU A 111 8.05 -22.88 -21.29
N GLY A 112 8.08 -24.21 -21.25
CA GLY A 112 9.30 -24.98 -21.51
C GLY A 112 10.49 -24.60 -20.60
N GLY A 113 10.24 -24.18 -19.35
CA GLY A 113 11.25 -23.71 -18.40
C GLY A 113 11.71 -22.27 -18.62
N VAL A 114 11.15 -21.54 -19.58
CA VAL A 114 11.50 -20.17 -19.92
C VAL A 114 10.40 -19.22 -19.50
N GLN A 115 10.76 -18.11 -18.86
CA GLN A 115 9.83 -17.07 -18.43
C GLN A 115 9.15 -16.44 -19.65
N PHE A 116 7.84 -16.13 -19.52
CA PHE A 116 6.99 -15.66 -20.62
C PHE A 116 7.60 -14.48 -21.38
N HIS A 117 8.08 -13.46 -20.70
CA HIS A 117 8.62 -12.25 -21.33
C HIS A 117 9.84 -12.52 -22.24
N GLN A 118 10.60 -13.59 -21.99
CA GLN A 118 11.72 -13.97 -22.86
C GLN A 118 11.26 -14.30 -24.30
N TYR A 119 10.05 -14.86 -24.43
CA TYR A 119 9.44 -15.08 -25.74
C TYR A 119 9.05 -13.77 -26.43
N LEU A 120 8.60 -12.76 -25.68
CA LEU A 120 8.33 -11.43 -26.22
C LEU A 120 9.61 -10.76 -26.74
N VAL A 121 10.70 -10.86 -25.96
CA VAL A 121 12.02 -10.34 -26.36
C VAL A 121 12.55 -11.03 -27.60
N SER A 122 12.48 -12.37 -27.68
CA SER A 122 12.97 -13.14 -28.82
C SER A 122 12.17 -12.88 -30.12
N ARG A 123 10.99 -12.29 -30.02
CA ARG A 123 10.11 -11.94 -31.18
C ARG A 123 10.09 -10.44 -31.50
N GLY A 124 11.14 -9.72 -31.12
CA GLY A 124 11.31 -8.30 -31.46
C GLY A 124 10.81 -7.34 -30.36
N ASN A 125 10.87 -7.76 -29.10
CA ASN A 125 10.45 -6.95 -27.95
C ASN A 125 8.98 -6.53 -28.05
N GLU A 126 8.07 -7.46 -28.30
CA GLU A 126 6.64 -7.20 -28.26
C GLU A 126 6.19 -6.59 -26.93
N ALA A 127 5.13 -5.77 -26.96
CA ALA A 127 4.56 -5.16 -25.78
C ALA A 127 4.01 -6.23 -24.82
N LEU A 128 4.17 -6.02 -23.51
CA LEU A 128 3.69 -6.94 -22.47
C LEU A 128 2.20 -6.76 -22.16
N GLU A 129 1.71 -5.51 -22.17
CA GLU A 129 0.36 -5.16 -21.69
C GLU A 129 -0.78 -5.98 -22.33
N PRO A 130 -0.76 -6.33 -23.65
CA PRO A 130 -1.80 -7.16 -24.25
C PRO A 130 -1.91 -8.58 -23.67
N TYR A 131 -0.94 -9.01 -22.89
CA TYR A 131 -0.90 -10.32 -22.23
C TYR A 131 -1.28 -10.26 -20.74
N LEU A 132 -1.66 -9.06 -20.25
CA LEU A 132 -2.11 -8.80 -18.88
C LEU A 132 -3.62 -8.57 -18.88
N VAL A 133 -4.37 -9.51 -18.32
CA VAL A 133 -5.84 -9.42 -18.32
C VAL A 133 -6.36 -8.29 -17.46
N SER A 134 -5.71 -8.00 -16.31
CA SER A 134 -6.04 -6.86 -15.45
C SER A 134 -5.86 -5.53 -16.20
N ALA A 135 -4.75 -5.36 -16.93
CA ALA A 135 -4.50 -4.17 -17.73
C ALA A 135 -5.49 -4.04 -18.90
N SER A 136 -5.80 -5.15 -19.58
CA SER A 136 -6.76 -5.17 -20.68
C SER A 136 -8.18 -4.81 -20.21
N ALA A 137 -8.62 -5.30 -19.05
CA ALA A 137 -9.90 -4.95 -18.43
C ALA A 137 -9.91 -3.47 -17.99
N ALA A 138 -8.83 -3.00 -17.38
CA ALA A 138 -8.67 -1.62 -16.97
C ALA A 138 -8.76 -0.62 -18.12
N ARG A 139 -8.13 -0.93 -19.28
CA ARG A 139 -8.22 -0.10 -20.51
C ARG A 139 -9.66 0.04 -21.03
N GLN A 140 -10.49 -0.95 -20.76
CA GLN A 140 -11.91 -0.92 -21.15
C GLN A 140 -12.82 -0.33 -20.07
N GLY A 141 -12.27 0.10 -18.92
CA GLY A 141 -13.05 0.58 -17.79
C GLY A 141 -13.95 -0.49 -17.17
N ALA A 142 -13.65 -1.77 -17.42
CA ALA A 142 -14.45 -2.91 -17.03
C ALA A 142 -13.94 -3.54 -15.73
N PHE A 143 -14.84 -4.16 -14.95
CA PHE A 143 -14.49 -4.92 -13.77
C PHE A 143 -15.47 -6.09 -13.54
N ALA A 144 -14.93 -7.21 -13.11
CA ALA A 144 -15.64 -8.29 -12.44
C ALA A 144 -14.64 -9.04 -11.54
N HIS A 145 -15.12 -9.68 -10.49
CA HIS A 145 -14.28 -10.54 -9.65
C HIS A 145 -13.67 -11.67 -10.48
N PRO A 146 -12.36 -11.94 -10.34
CA PRO A 146 -11.75 -13.12 -10.93
C PRO A 146 -12.47 -14.40 -10.48
N PRO A 147 -12.81 -15.32 -11.39
CA PRO A 147 -13.43 -16.58 -11.00
C PRO A 147 -12.39 -17.50 -10.32
N GLU A 148 -12.84 -18.31 -9.37
CA GLU A 148 -11.99 -19.30 -8.70
C GLU A 148 -11.60 -20.48 -9.58
N THR A 149 -12.25 -20.63 -10.75
CA THR A 149 -12.05 -21.77 -11.65
C THR A 149 -10.86 -21.56 -12.57
N ASP A 150 -9.96 -22.55 -12.58
CA ASP A 150 -8.85 -22.61 -13.54
C ASP A 150 -9.33 -22.64 -15.00
N GLY A 151 -8.52 -22.04 -15.88
CA GLY A 151 -8.77 -22.05 -17.33
C GLY A 151 -9.43 -20.78 -17.89
N HIS A 152 -10.00 -19.91 -17.05
CA HIS A 152 -10.50 -18.61 -17.49
C HIS A 152 -9.38 -17.56 -17.43
N SER A 153 -9.21 -16.75 -18.48
CA SER A 153 -8.13 -15.75 -18.51
C SER A 153 -8.20 -14.78 -17.35
N LEU A 154 -9.40 -14.39 -16.90
CA LEU A 154 -9.59 -13.48 -15.78
C LEU A 154 -9.13 -14.07 -14.44
N ALA A 155 -9.08 -15.39 -14.28
CA ALA A 155 -8.57 -16.03 -13.06
C ALA A 155 -7.08 -15.70 -12.76
N ARG A 156 -6.38 -15.10 -13.71
CA ARG A 156 -4.99 -14.65 -13.54
C ARG A 156 -4.87 -13.19 -13.13
N ALA A 157 -5.97 -12.43 -13.07
CA ALA A 157 -5.99 -11.09 -12.54
C ALA A 157 -6.07 -11.11 -11.03
N GLU A 158 -5.43 -10.15 -10.39
CA GLU A 158 -5.64 -9.80 -9.00
C GLU A 158 -6.21 -8.39 -8.92
N TYR A 159 -6.85 -8.06 -7.82
CA TYR A 159 -7.42 -6.74 -7.61
C TYR A 159 -7.18 -6.25 -6.17
N GLY A 160 -7.13 -4.95 -6.02
CA GLY A 160 -7.18 -4.26 -4.76
C GLY A 160 -8.38 -3.34 -4.70
N TYR A 161 -8.26 -2.29 -3.90
CA TYR A 161 -9.33 -1.31 -3.71
C TYR A 161 -8.82 0.11 -3.96
N GLN A 162 -9.71 0.96 -4.46
CA GLN A 162 -9.59 2.40 -4.38
C GLN A 162 -10.30 2.86 -3.12
N PHE A 163 -9.69 3.72 -2.31
CA PHE A 163 -10.23 4.12 -1.01
C PHE A 163 -10.02 5.60 -0.72
N SER A 164 -10.75 6.12 0.27
CA SER A 164 -10.59 7.44 0.87
C SER A 164 -10.54 7.34 2.40
N ALA A 165 -10.60 8.45 3.10
CA ALA A 165 -10.67 8.52 4.56
C ALA A 165 -11.81 7.66 5.15
N ALA A 166 -12.91 7.40 4.39
CA ALA A 166 -14.01 6.51 4.82
C ALA A 166 -13.58 5.05 5.06
N TYR A 167 -12.40 4.64 4.59
CA TYR A 167 -11.81 3.33 4.90
C TYR A 167 -11.56 3.16 6.41
N ARG A 168 -11.17 4.24 7.11
CA ARG A 168 -11.01 4.26 8.57
C ARG A 168 -12.32 3.94 9.30
N GLU A 169 -13.45 4.43 8.81
CA GLU A 169 -14.77 4.15 9.40
C GLU A 169 -15.12 2.67 9.28
N ALA A 170 -14.83 2.06 8.14
CA ALA A 170 -15.00 0.61 7.96
C ALA A 170 -14.13 -0.18 8.94
N MET A 171 -12.86 0.21 9.16
CA MET A 171 -12.00 -0.40 10.17
C MET A 171 -12.56 -0.26 11.58
N SER A 172 -13.06 0.92 11.94
CA SER A 172 -13.68 1.17 13.25
C SER A 172 -14.88 0.28 13.53
N SER A 173 -15.64 -0.10 12.49
CA SER A 173 -16.87 -0.89 12.62
C SER A 173 -16.64 -2.35 13.04
N VAL A 174 -15.44 -2.87 12.88
CA VAL A 174 -15.10 -4.29 13.20
C VAL A 174 -14.33 -4.46 14.51
N ILE A 175 -14.08 -3.37 15.24
CA ILE A 175 -13.38 -3.40 16.53
C ILE A 175 -14.27 -4.08 17.58
N ASP A 176 -13.72 -5.08 18.26
CA ASP A 176 -14.36 -5.68 19.44
C ASP A 176 -14.22 -4.74 20.64
N ARG A 177 -15.27 -3.94 20.85
CA ARG A 177 -15.31 -2.93 21.93
C ARG A 177 -15.46 -3.55 23.33
N SER A 178 -15.83 -4.83 23.45
CA SER A 178 -15.96 -5.49 24.74
C SER A 178 -14.60 -5.69 25.44
N ARG A 179 -13.52 -5.64 24.67
CA ARG A 179 -12.14 -5.84 25.14
C ARG A 179 -11.31 -4.56 25.16
N LEU A 180 -11.92 -3.41 24.88
CA LEU A 180 -11.23 -2.15 24.62
C LEU A 180 -11.68 -1.07 25.61
N SER A 181 -10.72 -0.49 26.33
CA SER A 181 -10.90 0.79 27.03
C SER A 181 -10.54 1.92 26.08
N VAL A 182 -11.36 2.95 25.99
CA VAL A 182 -11.10 4.12 25.13
C VAL A 182 -10.99 5.37 25.99
N ILE A 183 -9.92 6.12 25.79
CA ILE A 183 -9.67 7.42 26.43
C ILE A 183 -9.47 8.43 25.31
N VAL A 184 -10.20 9.55 25.35
CA VAL A 184 -10.06 10.65 24.39
C VAL A 184 -9.33 11.79 25.07
N ALA A 185 -8.03 11.92 24.83
CA ALA A 185 -7.20 12.95 25.42
C ALA A 185 -5.85 13.08 24.69
N ALA A 186 -5.32 14.30 24.60
CA ALA A 186 -4.00 14.52 24.03
C ALA A 186 -2.89 14.03 24.99
N ILE A 187 -1.77 13.57 24.43
CA ILE A 187 -0.58 13.20 25.18
C ILE A 187 0.25 14.46 25.44
N THR A 188 0.39 14.84 26.71
CA THR A 188 1.13 16.03 27.12
C THR A 188 2.59 15.74 27.47
N ALA A 189 2.87 14.56 28.02
CA ALA A 189 4.23 14.13 28.36
C ALA A 189 4.34 12.59 28.34
N ILE A 190 5.58 12.11 28.24
CA ILE A 190 5.94 10.72 28.46
C ILE A 190 6.96 10.62 29.58
N ASP A 191 6.88 9.58 30.38
CA ASP A 191 7.86 9.29 31.43
C ASP A 191 8.62 8.02 31.03
N CYS A 192 9.92 8.13 30.76
CA CYS A 192 10.80 7.04 30.41
C CYS A 192 11.76 6.68 31.54
N LEU A 193 12.14 5.40 31.63
CA LEU A 193 13.24 4.93 32.43
C LEU A 193 14.17 4.10 31.57
N ALA A 194 15.39 4.60 31.34
CA ALA A 194 16.24 4.10 30.25
C ALA A 194 15.50 4.10 28.92
N ASP A 195 15.50 2.98 28.20
CA ASP A 195 14.83 2.86 26.90
C ASP A 195 13.34 2.46 27.02
N ASP A 196 12.80 2.27 28.24
CA ASP A 196 11.42 1.84 28.43
C ASP A 196 10.51 3.02 28.78
N LEU A 197 9.36 3.09 28.11
CA LEU A 197 8.29 4.03 28.40
C LEU A 197 7.47 3.50 29.59
N ARG A 198 7.44 4.25 30.70
CA ARG A 198 6.74 3.84 31.93
C ARG A 198 5.27 4.19 31.88
N GLN A 199 4.97 5.43 31.47
CA GLN A 199 3.61 5.94 31.39
C GLN A 199 3.52 7.14 30.45
N VAL A 200 2.33 7.39 29.96
CA VAL A 200 1.96 8.60 29.25
C VAL A 200 1.08 9.46 30.15
N ARG A 201 1.26 10.80 30.12
CA ARG A 201 0.39 11.78 30.79
C ARG A 201 -0.54 12.39 29.75
N LEU A 202 -1.80 12.48 30.12
CA LEU A 202 -2.86 12.98 29.27
C LEU A 202 -3.29 14.39 29.65
N SER A 203 -3.96 15.08 28.73
CA SER A 203 -4.40 16.47 28.92
C SER A 203 -5.48 16.64 30.00
N ASP A 204 -6.21 15.55 30.30
CA ASP A 204 -7.21 15.52 31.39
C ASP A 204 -6.62 15.24 32.79
N GLY A 205 -5.28 15.11 32.88
CA GLY A 205 -4.56 14.84 34.11
C GLY A 205 -4.39 13.34 34.42
N GLN A 206 -4.99 12.44 33.64
CA GLN A 206 -4.78 11.00 33.83
C GLN A 206 -3.38 10.57 33.39
N THR A 207 -2.93 9.44 33.92
CA THR A 207 -1.74 8.74 33.47
C THR A 207 -2.09 7.32 33.10
N VAL A 208 -1.53 6.84 32.00
CA VAL A 208 -1.69 5.46 31.53
C VAL A 208 -0.32 4.79 31.52
N ALA A 209 -0.20 3.70 32.28
CA ALA A 209 0.94 2.81 32.27
C ALA A 209 0.57 1.54 31.49
N ALA A 210 1.51 0.99 30.71
CA ALA A 210 1.31 -0.25 29.95
C ALA A 210 2.61 -1.04 29.86
N ASP A 211 2.49 -2.33 29.56
CA ASP A 211 3.63 -3.21 29.31
C ASP A 211 4.19 -3.01 27.88
N LEU A 212 3.31 -2.68 26.92
CA LEU A 212 3.65 -2.34 25.54
C LEU A 212 2.88 -1.08 25.11
N PHE A 213 3.57 -0.12 24.53
CA PHE A 213 2.97 1.05 23.89
C PHE A 213 3.08 0.94 22.38
N ILE A 214 1.99 1.27 21.68
CA ILE A 214 1.95 1.32 20.23
C ILE A 214 1.71 2.76 19.82
N ASP A 215 2.71 3.34 19.17
CA ASP A 215 2.66 4.72 18.69
C ASP A 215 2.04 4.75 17.28
N CYS A 216 0.79 5.19 17.18
CA CYS A 216 0.05 5.44 15.95
C CYS A 216 -0.31 6.93 15.82
N THR A 217 0.49 7.83 16.41
CA THR A 217 0.19 9.28 16.48
C THR A 217 0.55 10.04 15.20
N GLY A 218 0.69 9.35 14.08
CA GLY A 218 1.00 9.96 12.80
C GLY A 218 2.46 10.46 12.72
N SER A 219 2.73 11.38 11.81
CA SER A 219 4.07 11.93 11.57
C SER A 219 4.71 12.61 12.81
N ASP A 220 3.89 13.07 13.74
CA ASP A 220 4.35 13.66 15.00
C ASP A 220 5.07 12.65 15.89
N ALA A 221 4.73 11.36 15.78
CA ALA A 221 5.34 10.26 16.52
C ALA A 221 5.52 10.60 18.01
N ALA A 222 4.42 10.94 18.67
CA ALA A 222 4.40 11.57 19.98
C ALA A 222 5.06 10.73 21.08
N LEU A 223 5.22 9.43 20.90
CA LEU A 223 5.93 8.55 21.82
C LEU A 223 7.36 8.28 21.33
N ILE A 224 7.51 7.55 20.20
CA ILE A 224 8.81 7.08 19.74
C ILE A 224 9.74 8.24 19.35
N GLY A 225 9.19 9.33 18.85
CA GLY A 225 9.95 10.54 18.54
C GLY A 225 10.59 11.18 19.79
N ARG A 226 9.89 11.13 20.92
CA ARG A 226 10.40 11.64 22.20
C ARG A 226 11.39 10.69 22.89
N MET A 227 11.45 9.42 22.46
CA MET A 227 12.42 8.44 22.93
C MET A 227 13.78 8.54 22.20
N GLY A 228 13.97 9.56 21.36
CA GLY A 228 15.25 9.86 20.72
C GLY A 228 15.58 8.99 19.50
N VAL A 229 14.59 8.31 18.90
CA VAL A 229 14.81 7.56 17.68
C VAL A 229 14.95 8.50 16.49
N GLU A 230 16.10 8.43 15.83
CA GLU A 230 16.39 9.28 14.68
C GLU A 230 15.51 8.97 13.48
N MET A 231 15.10 10.02 12.75
CA MET A 231 14.48 9.91 11.44
C MET A 231 15.58 9.83 10.37
N ILE A 232 15.62 8.75 9.64
CA ILE A 232 16.41 8.67 8.40
C ILE A 232 15.60 9.48 7.39
N SER A 233 15.97 10.73 7.24
CA SER A 233 15.18 11.71 6.51
C SER A 233 15.14 11.42 5.02
N GLY A 234 13.96 11.53 4.47
CA GLY A 234 13.72 11.73 3.08
C GLY A 234 13.41 13.21 2.80
N LYS A 235 12.42 13.44 1.98
CA LYS A 235 12.04 14.74 1.45
C LYS A 235 10.80 15.28 2.15
N ALA A 236 10.76 16.58 2.38
CA ALA A 236 9.53 17.26 2.76
C ALA A 236 8.57 17.31 1.56
N LEU A 237 7.43 16.66 1.67
CA LEU A 237 6.38 16.65 0.67
C LEU A 237 5.12 17.32 1.20
N GLY A 238 4.45 18.05 0.30
CA GLY A 238 3.10 18.53 0.51
C GLY A 238 2.11 17.64 -0.23
N ALA A 239 0.91 17.55 0.33
CA ALA A 239 -0.22 16.87 -0.26
C ALA A 239 -1.42 17.81 -0.30
N ALA A 240 -2.16 17.82 -1.41
CA ALA A 240 -3.43 18.52 -1.54
C ALA A 240 -4.49 17.57 -2.08
N LEU A 241 -5.66 17.54 -1.44
CA LEU A 241 -6.77 16.67 -1.78
C LEU A 241 -8.03 17.50 -2.05
N THR A 242 -8.76 17.12 -3.09
CA THR A 242 -10.11 17.61 -3.37
C THR A 242 -11.03 16.46 -3.66
N GLU A 243 -12.25 16.51 -3.11
CA GLU A 243 -13.31 15.56 -3.38
C GLU A 243 -14.39 16.21 -4.26
N THR A 244 -14.77 15.54 -5.33
CA THR A 244 -15.80 15.99 -6.26
C THR A 244 -16.89 14.94 -6.36
N SER A 245 -18.16 15.32 -6.10
CA SER A 245 -19.29 14.41 -6.24
C SER A 245 -19.41 13.88 -7.66
N SER A 246 -19.64 12.58 -7.81
CA SER A 246 -19.80 11.91 -9.10
C SER A 246 -21.03 11.01 -9.10
N LYS A 247 -21.87 11.12 -10.14
CA LYS A 247 -23.04 10.26 -10.31
C LYS A 247 -22.69 8.86 -10.86
N THR A 248 -21.57 8.76 -11.55
CA THR A 248 -21.08 7.52 -12.15
C THR A 248 -19.72 7.17 -11.59
N LEU A 249 -19.52 5.90 -11.24
CA LEU A 249 -18.21 5.40 -10.86
C LEU A 249 -17.31 5.31 -12.11
N GLY A 250 -16.12 5.86 -12.02
CA GLY A 250 -15.11 5.78 -13.09
C GLY A 250 -14.46 4.39 -13.19
N PRO A 251 -13.39 4.27 -14.00
CA PRO A 251 -12.70 3.00 -14.22
C PRO A 251 -12.13 2.40 -12.92
N ALA A 252 -11.92 1.09 -12.93
CA ALA A 252 -11.31 0.36 -11.82
C ALA A 252 -9.78 0.57 -11.77
N THR A 253 -9.34 1.82 -11.89
CA THR A 253 -7.94 2.21 -11.79
C THR A 253 -7.83 3.64 -11.29
N ARG A 254 -6.84 3.89 -10.46
CA ARG A 254 -6.34 5.23 -10.20
C ARG A 254 -5.58 5.72 -11.43
N VAL A 255 -5.86 6.92 -11.91
CA VAL A 255 -5.09 7.57 -13.00
C VAL A 255 -4.09 8.51 -12.40
N LEU A 256 -2.82 8.38 -12.76
CA LEU A 256 -1.70 9.13 -12.21
C LEU A 256 -0.89 9.79 -13.33
N THR A 257 -0.60 11.09 -13.18
CA THR A 257 0.19 11.89 -14.12
C THR A 257 1.36 12.56 -13.42
N GLY A 258 2.55 12.49 -14.04
CA GLY A 258 3.73 13.21 -13.58
C GLY A 258 3.60 14.72 -13.87
N GLN A 259 4.04 15.56 -12.93
CA GLN A 259 4.05 17.01 -13.02
C GLN A 259 5.44 17.53 -12.65
N ALA A 260 5.81 18.74 -13.07
CA ALA A 260 7.09 19.33 -12.70
C ALA A 260 7.33 19.34 -11.18
N PHE A 261 6.31 19.71 -10.41
CA PHE A 261 6.34 19.80 -8.95
C PHE A 261 6.23 18.42 -8.22
N GLY A 262 5.88 17.35 -8.92
CA GLY A 262 5.60 16.03 -8.35
C GLY A 262 4.65 15.22 -9.21
N TRP A 263 3.45 14.89 -8.69
CA TRP A 263 2.46 14.12 -9.43
C TRP A 263 1.03 14.40 -8.96
N GLN A 264 0.06 14.08 -9.83
CA GLN A 264 -1.37 14.15 -9.54
C GLN A 264 -2.03 12.80 -9.82
N ALA A 265 -2.99 12.44 -8.99
CA ALA A 265 -3.82 11.26 -9.19
C ALA A 265 -5.31 11.59 -9.11
N ILE A 266 -6.09 10.98 -9.99
CA ILE A 266 -7.55 10.95 -9.93
C ILE A 266 -7.96 9.54 -9.55
N THR A 267 -8.75 9.41 -8.47
CA THR A 267 -9.22 8.13 -7.96
C THR A 267 -10.75 8.11 -7.95
N PRO A 268 -11.37 7.29 -8.81
CA PRO A 268 -12.82 7.11 -8.79
C PRO A 268 -13.26 6.29 -7.56
N LEU A 269 -14.27 6.76 -6.86
CA LEU A 269 -14.87 6.12 -5.70
C LEU A 269 -16.40 6.10 -5.83
N GLN A 270 -17.08 5.37 -4.97
CA GLN A 270 -18.55 5.36 -4.98
C GLN A 270 -19.10 6.75 -4.61
N GLY A 271 -19.79 7.38 -5.54
CA GLY A 271 -20.43 8.69 -5.33
C GLY A 271 -19.50 9.91 -5.32
N VAL A 272 -18.19 9.71 -5.40
CA VAL A 272 -17.21 10.77 -5.35
C VAL A 272 -15.99 10.40 -6.21
N SER A 273 -15.24 11.40 -6.67
CA SER A 273 -13.91 11.23 -7.26
C SER A 273 -12.93 12.11 -6.48
N THR A 274 -11.78 11.58 -6.11
CA THR A 274 -10.75 12.35 -5.43
C THR A 274 -9.64 12.75 -6.40
N LYS A 275 -9.14 13.97 -6.23
CA LYS A 275 -7.92 14.47 -6.86
C LYS A 275 -6.88 14.67 -5.77
N LEU A 276 -5.81 13.89 -5.82
CA LEU A 276 -4.65 13.99 -4.93
C LEU A 276 -3.47 14.57 -5.70
N THR A 277 -2.84 15.60 -5.15
CA THR A 277 -1.57 16.14 -5.65
C THR A 277 -0.50 15.99 -4.58
N ILE A 278 0.62 15.38 -4.94
CA ILE A 278 1.82 15.31 -4.11
C ILE A 278 2.91 16.16 -4.76
N TYR A 279 3.58 16.97 -3.97
CA TYR A 279 4.56 17.93 -4.44
C TYR A 279 5.71 18.11 -3.46
N ALA A 280 6.87 18.54 -3.95
CA ALA A 280 7.92 19.03 -3.08
C ALA A 280 7.51 20.38 -2.46
N VAL A 281 7.77 20.58 -1.18
CA VAL A 281 7.35 21.81 -0.45
C VAL A 281 7.88 23.07 -1.15
N GLU A 282 9.05 23.00 -1.77
CA GLU A 282 9.66 24.09 -2.53
C GLU A 282 8.83 24.51 -3.75
N ASP A 283 8.03 23.60 -4.29
CA ASP A 283 7.19 23.82 -5.48
C ASP A 283 5.71 24.07 -5.13
N GLU A 284 5.36 24.29 -3.85
CA GLU A 284 3.99 24.37 -3.32
C GLU A 284 3.10 25.34 -4.13
N ALA A 285 3.58 26.55 -4.40
CA ALA A 285 2.78 27.57 -5.10
C ALA A 285 2.34 27.09 -6.50
N ALA A 286 3.25 26.43 -7.24
CA ALA A 286 2.95 25.88 -8.57
C ALA A 286 2.00 24.68 -8.47
N ALA A 287 2.21 23.83 -7.47
CA ALA A 287 1.39 22.66 -7.23
C ALA A 287 -0.05 23.03 -6.88
N LEU A 288 -0.26 23.96 -5.95
CA LEU A 288 -1.59 24.43 -5.55
C LEU A 288 -2.29 25.22 -6.68
N ALA A 289 -1.56 26.00 -7.48
CA ALA A 289 -2.12 26.64 -8.67
C ALA A 289 -2.65 25.61 -9.69
N ALA A 290 -1.91 24.51 -9.91
CA ALA A 290 -2.31 23.43 -10.81
C ALA A 290 -3.41 22.53 -10.19
N HIS A 291 -3.42 22.39 -8.85
CA HIS A 291 -4.46 21.65 -8.15
C HIS A 291 -5.81 22.39 -8.20
N GLY A 292 -5.79 23.69 -8.01
CA GLY A 292 -6.99 24.52 -7.90
C GLY A 292 -7.54 24.54 -6.47
N HIS A 293 -8.85 24.27 -6.30
CA HIS A 293 -9.45 24.21 -4.97
C HIS A 293 -8.89 23.05 -4.15
N VAL A 294 -8.58 23.31 -2.89
CA VAL A 294 -8.05 22.33 -1.94
C VAL A 294 -9.01 22.20 -0.77
N ASP A 295 -9.58 21.02 -0.56
CA ASP A 295 -10.41 20.72 0.60
C ASP A 295 -9.54 20.38 1.81
N VAL A 296 -8.45 19.66 1.56
CA VAL A 296 -7.52 19.15 2.59
C VAL A 296 -6.09 19.31 2.11
N GLY A 297 -5.24 19.88 2.95
CA GLY A 297 -3.79 20.01 2.69
C GLY A 297 -2.97 19.58 3.90
N GLU A 298 -1.84 18.92 3.65
CA GLU A 298 -0.93 18.42 4.69
C GLU A 298 0.51 18.48 4.19
N GLN A 299 1.46 18.58 5.11
CA GLN A 299 2.89 18.47 4.81
C GLN A 299 3.52 17.44 5.76
N ALA A 300 4.41 16.62 5.23
CA ALA A 300 5.15 15.66 6.01
C ALA A 300 6.57 15.45 5.46
N VAL A 301 7.48 15.06 6.34
CA VAL A 301 8.81 14.60 5.93
C VAL A 301 8.73 13.11 5.61
N CYS A 302 8.80 12.77 4.33
CA CYS A 302 8.88 11.38 3.90
C CYS A 302 10.23 10.79 4.30
N GLY A 303 10.19 9.62 4.91
CA GLY A 303 11.34 8.93 5.45
C GLY A 303 10.91 7.89 6.47
N ARG A 304 11.85 7.14 7.02
CA ARG A 304 11.60 6.15 8.07
C ARG A 304 12.46 6.40 9.29
N ARG A 305 12.02 5.92 10.43
CA ARG A 305 12.86 5.92 11.63
C ARG A 305 13.96 4.86 11.52
N SER A 306 15.07 5.10 12.20
CA SER A 306 16.19 4.16 12.29
C SER A 306 15.78 2.82 12.92
N ALA A 307 14.78 2.86 13.80
CA ALA A 307 14.11 1.70 14.39
C ALA A 307 12.63 2.02 14.61
N ALA A 308 11.75 1.09 14.28
CA ALA A 308 10.31 1.22 14.55
C ALA A 308 9.93 0.71 15.94
N TRP A 309 10.80 -0.06 16.60
CA TRP A 309 10.56 -0.58 17.93
C TRP A 309 11.78 -0.36 18.82
N ILE A 310 11.63 0.40 19.92
CA ILE A 310 12.65 0.63 20.95
C ILE A 310 12.02 0.38 22.34
N GLY A 311 12.78 -0.23 23.26
CA GLY A 311 12.24 -0.57 24.59
C GLY A 311 10.94 -1.34 24.48
N ASN A 312 9.91 -0.85 25.12
CA ASN A 312 8.53 -1.34 25.06
C ASN A 312 7.61 -0.42 24.23
N CYS A 313 8.15 0.35 23.29
CA CYS A 313 7.39 1.20 22.39
C CYS A 313 7.62 0.81 20.94
N VAL A 314 6.55 0.47 20.21
CA VAL A 314 6.55 0.19 18.78
C VAL A 314 5.74 1.25 18.03
N ALA A 315 6.34 1.84 16.99
CA ALA A 315 5.66 2.75 16.10
C ALA A 315 5.05 1.99 14.92
N ILE A 316 3.84 2.31 14.55
CA ILE A 316 3.08 1.74 13.44
C ILE A 316 2.60 2.86 12.51
N GLY A 317 2.69 2.61 11.21
CA GLY A 317 2.28 3.57 10.20
C GLY A 317 3.15 4.81 10.15
N GLN A 318 2.57 5.99 10.03
CA GLN A 318 3.32 7.24 9.83
C GLN A 318 4.20 7.63 11.05
N ALA A 319 3.93 7.11 12.24
CA ALA A 319 4.82 7.26 13.38
C ALA A 319 6.16 6.54 13.16
N ALA A 320 6.17 5.45 12.41
CA ALA A 320 7.37 4.70 12.03
C ALA A 320 7.99 5.22 10.72
N ALA A 321 7.16 5.48 9.71
CA ALA A 321 7.60 5.94 8.39
C ALA A 321 6.48 6.68 7.65
N VAL A 322 6.81 7.82 7.05
CA VAL A 322 5.94 8.49 6.06
C VAL A 322 6.45 8.12 4.67
N VAL A 323 5.61 7.53 3.86
CA VAL A 323 5.96 7.03 2.53
C VAL A 323 5.19 7.81 1.47
N ASP A 324 5.87 8.19 0.38
CA ASP A 324 5.23 8.81 -0.78
C ASP A 324 4.18 7.86 -1.38
N PRO A 325 2.90 8.26 -1.48
CA PRO A 325 1.83 7.40 -1.98
C PRO A 325 1.80 7.25 -3.52
N LEU A 326 2.95 7.37 -4.17
CA LEU A 326 3.11 7.14 -5.60
C LEU A 326 2.68 5.72 -6.02
N THR A 327 2.92 4.75 -5.13
CA THR A 327 2.58 3.33 -5.28
C THR A 327 1.59 2.90 -4.18
N PRO A 328 1.07 1.66 -4.17
CA PRO A 328 0.27 1.13 -3.06
C PRO A 328 1.04 0.91 -1.75
N ALA A 329 2.35 1.16 -1.74
CA ALA A 329 3.25 0.84 -0.62
C ALA A 329 2.80 1.39 0.74
N PRO A 330 2.34 2.64 0.92
CA PRO A 330 2.07 3.17 2.26
C PRO A 330 1.07 2.33 3.05
N LEU A 331 -0.07 1.98 2.43
CA LEU A 331 -1.08 1.16 3.11
C LEU A 331 -0.64 -0.30 3.21
N MET A 332 0.02 -0.84 2.19
CA MET A 332 0.57 -2.20 2.22
C MET A 332 1.59 -2.39 3.34
N LEU A 333 2.49 -1.43 3.55
CA LEU A 333 3.48 -1.46 4.62
C LEU A 333 2.82 -1.34 6.00
N LEU A 334 1.81 -0.47 6.15
CA LEU A 334 1.02 -0.39 7.37
C LEU A 334 0.39 -1.76 7.72
N GLN A 335 -0.23 -2.43 6.75
CA GLN A 335 -0.84 -3.75 6.94
C GLN A 335 0.22 -4.79 7.35
N ARG A 336 1.37 -4.81 6.68
CA ARG A 336 2.49 -5.71 7.02
C ARG A 336 3.04 -5.44 8.42
N ASP A 337 3.13 -4.18 8.84
CA ASP A 337 3.57 -3.82 10.19
C ASP A 337 2.59 -4.31 11.27
N VAL A 338 1.28 -4.20 11.01
CA VAL A 338 0.26 -4.72 11.92
C VAL A 338 0.29 -6.26 11.98
N GLU A 339 0.41 -6.95 10.84
CA GLU A 339 0.55 -8.42 10.80
C GLU A 339 1.83 -8.89 11.51
N ARG A 340 2.93 -8.20 11.30
CA ARG A 340 4.20 -8.46 11.97
C ARG A 340 4.10 -8.25 13.48
N LEU A 341 3.43 -7.18 13.90
CA LEU A 341 3.18 -6.94 15.33
C LEU A 341 2.37 -8.08 15.95
N LEU A 342 1.31 -8.54 15.28
CA LEU A 342 0.51 -9.69 15.74
C LEU A 342 1.36 -10.97 15.88
N ALA A 343 2.23 -11.24 14.90
CA ALA A 343 3.11 -12.40 14.93
C ALA A 343 4.19 -12.33 16.02
N LEU A 344 4.56 -11.12 16.42
CA LEU A 344 5.62 -10.84 17.40
C LEU A 344 5.09 -10.23 18.70
N ILE A 345 3.80 -10.38 19.02
CA ILE A 345 3.24 -9.90 20.30
C ILE A 345 4.02 -10.55 21.45
N PRO A 346 4.62 -9.73 22.32
CA PRO A 346 5.42 -10.25 23.43
C PRO A 346 4.57 -11.05 24.41
N GLN A 347 5.12 -12.17 24.89
CA GLN A 347 4.53 -12.99 25.96
C GLN A 347 5.10 -12.62 27.34
N SER A 348 6.09 -11.74 27.38
CA SER A 348 6.76 -11.28 28.60
C SER A 348 7.31 -9.87 28.40
N ARG A 349 7.79 -9.25 29.49
CA ARG A 349 8.43 -7.92 29.43
C ARG A 349 9.82 -7.95 28.75
N ASN A 350 10.40 -9.11 28.52
CA ASN A 350 11.63 -9.22 27.73
C ASN A 350 11.26 -9.36 26.25
N MET A 351 11.34 -8.27 25.51
CA MET A 351 10.92 -8.14 24.10
C MET A 351 12.12 -8.03 23.15
N ALA A 352 13.31 -8.43 23.57
CA ALA A 352 14.53 -8.14 22.81
C ALA A 352 14.56 -8.84 21.46
N MET A 353 14.04 -10.08 21.37
CA MET A 353 14.02 -10.86 20.13
C MET A 353 12.94 -10.37 19.18
N GLU A 354 11.74 -10.11 19.69
CA GLU A 354 10.61 -9.59 18.93
C GLU A 354 10.97 -8.24 18.32
N ARG A 355 11.53 -7.34 19.12
CA ARG A 355 11.99 -6.01 18.69
C ARG A 355 13.05 -6.10 17.57
N ARG A 356 14.04 -6.98 17.76
CA ARG A 356 15.11 -7.17 16.77
C ARG A 356 14.55 -7.64 15.42
N GLU A 357 13.66 -8.63 15.46
CA GLU A 357 13.07 -9.20 14.26
C GLU A 357 12.10 -8.22 13.59
N PHE A 358 11.27 -7.52 14.37
CA PHE A 358 10.39 -6.47 13.85
C PHE A 358 11.20 -5.42 13.08
N ASN A 359 12.23 -4.85 13.72
CA ASN A 359 13.05 -3.81 13.11
C ASN A 359 13.78 -4.29 11.85
N ARG A 360 14.26 -5.53 11.83
CA ARG A 360 14.91 -6.14 10.65
C ARG A 360 13.95 -6.19 9.45
N GLN A 361 12.75 -6.72 9.67
CA GLN A 361 11.73 -6.84 8.60
C GLN A 361 11.20 -5.48 8.18
N PHE A 362 10.94 -4.58 9.13
CA PHE A 362 10.53 -3.20 8.86
C PHE A 362 11.53 -2.49 7.94
N THR A 363 12.81 -2.55 8.26
CA THR A 363 13.86 -1.94 7.45
C THR A 363 13.88 -2.50 6.03
N ASN A 364 13.85 -3.84 5.89
CA ASN A 364 13.85 -4.48 4.57
C ASN A 364 12.64 -4.08 3.72
N ASP A 365 11.45 -4.09 4.31
CA ASP A 365 10.22 -3.75 3.59
C ASP A 365 10.26 -2.32 3.04
N HIS A 366 10.68 -1.36 3.87
CA HIS A 366 10.79 0.04 3.46
C HIS A 366 11.88 0.27 2.42
N ASP A 367 13.07 -0.31 2.61
CA ASP A 367 14.16 -0.21 1.64
C ASP A 367 13.74 -0.75 0.26
N HIS A 368 13.04 -1.87 0.21
CA HIS A 368 12.58 -2.45 -1.05
C HIS A 368 11.41 -1.68 -1.68
N ALA A 369 10.51 -1.11 -0.85
CA ALA A 369 9.46 -0.23 -1.36
C ALA A 369 10.04 1.05 -1.98
N ASP A 370 11.07 1.60 -1.36
CA ASP A 370 11.81 2.75 -1.90
C ASP A 370 12.46 2.43 -3.24
N LEU A 371 13.08 1.23 -3.41
CA LEU A 371 13.64 0.82 -4.70
C LEU A 371 12.59 0.82 -5.82
N PHE A 372 11.37 0.34 -5.53
CA PHE A 372 10.30 0.29 -6.52
C PHE A 372 9.81 1.70 -6.89
N ARG A 373 9.62 2.58 -5.89
CA ARG A 373 9.31 4.00 -6.10
C ARG A 373 10.42 4.70 -6.91
N ASP A 374 11.68 4.51 -6.53
CA ASP A 374 12.81 5.17 -7.17
C ASP A 374 12.98 4.71 -8.62
N ALA A 375 12.62 3.46 -8.94
CA ALA A 375 12.57 2.98 -10.32
C ALA A 375 11.60 3.77 -11.20
N LEU A 376 10.47 4.27 -10.65
CA LEU A 376 9.54 5.18 -11.33
C LEU A 376 10.16 6.56 -11.52
N LEU A 377 10.91 7.06 -10.54
CA LEU A 377 11.52 8.39 -10.57
C LEU A 377 12.73 8.50 -11.51
N THR A 378 13.23 7.38 -12.06
CA THR A 378 14.32 7.43 -13.06
C THR A 378 13.93 8.10 -14.39
N SER A 379 12.64 8.35 -14.63
CA SER A 379 12.14 9.03 -15.83
C SER A 379 11.31 10.26 -15.44
N PRO A 380 11.97 11.38 -15.10
CA PRO A 380 11.28 12.61 -14.75
C PRO A 380 10.59 13.25 -15.97
N PRO A 381 9.62 14.17 -15.77
CA PRO A 381 9.05 15.00 -16.83
C PRO A 381 10.13 15.91 -17.46
N ALA A 382 9.75 16.61 -18.54
CA ALA A 382 10.67 17.54 -19.22
C ALA A 382 11.10 18.70 -18.30
N ASP A 383 10.14 19.25 -17.56
CA ASP A 383 10.39 20.26 -16.53
C ASP A 383 10.59 19.57 -15.19
N VAL A 384 11.81 19.66 -14.66
CA VAL A 384 12.23 18.92 -13.46
C VAL A 384 12.24 19.89 -12.27
N GLY A 385 11.19 19.84 -11.43
CA GLY A 385 11.15 20.54 -10.15
C GLY A 385 11.88 19.79 -9.03
N ALA A 386 11.76 20.34 -7.82
CA ALA A 386 12.48 19.82 -6.66
C ALA A 386 12.09 18.36 -6.32
N TYR A 387 10.85 17.95 -6.55
CA TYR A 387 10.39 16.58 -6.32
C TYR A 387 11.27 15.52 -7.03
N TRP A 388 11.61 15.73 -8.30
CA TRP A 388 12.34 14.78 -9.13
C TRP A 388 13.86 14.79 -8.91
N GLN A 389 14.39 15.86 -8.32
CA GLN A 389 15.82 15.98 -8.07
C GLN A 389 16.29 15.09 -6.91
N ALA A 390 15.41 14.81 -5.95
CA ALA A 390 15.74 13.98 -4.80
C ALA A 390 15.81 12.48 -5.12
N GLY A 391 15.12 12.00 -6.16
CA GLY A 391 15.19 10.61 -6.63
C GLY A 391 16.50 10.23 -7.33
N LYS A 392 17.51 11.09 -7.30
CA LYS A 392 18.83 10.85 -7.94
C LYS A 392 19.85 10.14 -7.05
N THR A 393 19.46 9.71 -5.86
CA THR A 393 20.34 8.85 -5.05
C THR A 393 20.48 7.50 -5.73
N SER A 394 21.64 7.23 -6.32
CA SER A 394 21.97 5.96 -6.94
C SER A 394 22.00 4.87 -5.84
N ASP A 395 21.03 3.98 -5.83
CA ASP A 395 21.09 2.75 -5.05
C ASP A 395 21.61 1.63 -5.94
N GLU A 396 22.75 1.06 -5.56
CA GLU A 396 23.41 -0.02 -6.34
C GLU A 396 22.48 -1.23 -6.56
N ARG A 397 21.53 -1.47 -5.65
CA ARG A 397 20.55 -2.55 -5.80
C ARG A 397 19.57 -2.24 -6.94
N LEU A 398 19.12 -0.97 -7.06
CA LEU A 398 18.28 -0.54 -8.16
C LEU A 398 19.02 -0.58 -9.49
N ASP A 399 20.23 -0.03 -9.53
CA ASP A 399 21.08 -0.05 -10.72
C ASP A 399 21.30 -1.48 -11.21
N ARG A 400 21.57 -2.42 -10.28
CA ARG A 400 21.71 -3.83 -10.57
C ARG A 400 20.44 -4.46 -11.13
N LYS A 401 19.26 -4.18 -10.54
CA LYS A 401 17.97 -4.67 -11.06
C LYS A 401 17.74 -4.19 -12.49
N ILE A 402 17.94 -2.90 -12.75
CA ILE A 402 17.76 -2.30 -14.08
C ILE A 402 18.79 -2.88 -15.07
N ALA A 403 20.07 -2.93 -14.73
CA ALA A 403 21.11 -3.41 -15.61
C ALA A 403 20.93 -4.89 -15.99
N GLN A 404 20.55 -5.75 -15.04
CA GLN A 404 20.32 -7.17 -15.32
C GLN A 404 19.08 -7.38 -16.18
N PHE A 405 18.01 -6.60 -15.94
CA PHE A 405 16.84 -6.64 -16.80
C PHE A 405 17.18 -6.18 -18.23
N LEU A 406 17.83 -5.04 -18.39
CA LEU A 406 18.23 -4.51 -19.71
C LEU A 406 19.16 -5.48 -20.44
N SER A 407 20.09 -6.13 -19.75
CA SER A 407 21.02 -7.06 -20.38
C SER A 407 20.34 -8.31 -20.94
N ARG A 408 19.46 -8.98 -20.16
CA ARG A 408 18.92 -10.32 -20.51
C ARG A 408 17.49 -10.58 -20.02
N GLY A 409 16.78 -9.59 -19.53
CA GLY A 409 15.44 -9.76 -18.95
C GLY A 409 15.43 -10.53 -17.62
N VAL A 410 16.54 -10.51 -16.88
CA VAL A 410 16.60 -11.17 -15.56
C VAL A 410 15.89 -10.29 -14.54
N LEU A 411 14.89 -10.86 -13.87
CA LEU A 411 14.21 -10.23 -12.75
C LEU A 411 14.93 -10.61 -11.45
N VAL A 412 15.62 -9.65 -10.86
CA VAL A 412 16.31 -9.84 -9.58
C VAL A 412 15.30 -9.70 -8.45
N SER A 413 15.13 -10.75 -7.66
CA SER A 413 14.33 -10.70 -6.42
C SER A 413 15.25 -10.72 -5.21
N TYR A 414 14.94 -9.88 -4.23
CA TYR A 414 15.56 -9.91 -2.91
C TYR A 414 14.60 -10.59 -1.91
N ASP A 415 15.14 -11.01 -0.79
CA ASP A 415 14.32 -11.63 0.27
C ASP A 415 13.32 -10.61 0.85
N LEU A 416 12.10 -11.05 1.09
CA LEU A 416 11.00 -10.25 1.68
C LEU A 416 10.58 -9.01 0.87
N GLU A 417 10.85 -8.95 -0.43
CA GLU A 417 10.37 -7.82 -1.24
C GLU A 417 8.84 -7.72 -1.21
N PRO A 418 8.30 -6.50 -0.97
CA PRO A 418 6.86 -6.28 -0.98
C PRO A 418 6.26 -6.28 -2.39
N PHE A 419 7.06 -6.02 -3.42
CA PHE A 419 6.66 -6.06 -4.84
C PHE A 419 7.17 -7.33 -5.51
N THR A 420 6.28 -7.99 -6.24
CA THR A 420 6.54 -9.27 -6.92
C THR A 420 7.46 -9.10 -8.14
N PRO A 421 8.05 -10.19 -8.67
CA PRO A 421 8.75 -10.14 -9.95
C PRO A 421 7.88 -9.64 -11.10
N GLU A 422 6.58 -9.93 -11.07
CA GLU A 422 5.59 -9.46 -12.05
C GLU A 422 5.38 -7.96 -11.96
N ASP A 423 5.33 -7.38 -10.76
CA ASP A 423 5.26 -5.92 -10.56
C ASP A 423 6.47 -5.23 -11.20
N TRP A 424 7.67 -5.78 -10.96
CA TRP A 424 8.91 -5.29 -11.58
C TRP A 424 8.92 -5.45 -13.09
N LEU A 425 8.41 -6.58 -13.62
CA LEU A 425 8.32 -6.82 -15.05
C LEU A 425 7.41 -5.79 -15.72
N ILE A 426 6.21 -5.57 -15.16
CA ILE A 426 5.24 -4.59 -15.68
C ILE A 426 5.85 -3.19 -15.63
N LEU A 427 6.51 -2.84 -14.51
CA LEU A 427 7.21 -1.55 -14.34
C LEU A 427 8.30 -1.36 -15.40
N HIS A 428 9.17 -2.35 -15.62
CA HIS A 428 10.20 -2.25 -16.64
C HIS A 428 9.62 -2.00 -18.03
N TYR A 429 8.60 -2.77 -18.41
CA TYR A 429 7.93 -2.59 -19.71
C TYR A 429 7.21 -1.24 -19.80
N GLY A 430 6.52 -0.82 -18.74
CA GLY A 430 5.86 0.49 -18.64
C GLY A 430 6.85 1.65 -18.77
N MET A 431 8.00 1.55 -18.13
CA MET A 431 9.09 2.51 -18.22
C MET A 431 9.87 2.42 -19.56
N GLY A 432 9.41 1.59 -20.50
CA GLY A 432 10.01 1.41 -21.82
C GLY A 432 11.35 0.67 -21.82
N ARG A 433 11.72 0.07 -20.68
CA ARG A 433 12.92 -0.75 -20.61
C ARG A 433 12.68 -2.06 -21.36
N ARG A 434 13.64 -2.46 -22.20
CA ARG A 434 13.56 -3.69 -22.97
C ARG A 434 14.89 -4.42 -22.89
N PRO A 435 14.89 -5.75 -22.70
CA PRO A 435 16.13 -6.53 -22.73
C PRO A 435 16.81 -6.49 -24.10
N GLU A 436 18.12 -6.38 -24.09
CA GLU A 436 18.96 -6.45 -25.31
C GLU A 436 19.06 -7.89 -25.85
N ARG A 437 18.99 -8.86 -24.96
CA ARG A 437 19.13 -10.28 -25.26
C ARG A 437 18.05 -11.07 -24.50
N HIS A 438 17.71 -12.22 -25.03
CA HIS A 438 16.79 -13.17 -24.42
C HIS A 438 17.47 -14.49 -24.04
N ASP A 439 16.77 -15.33 -23.31
CA ASP A 439 17.18 -16.70 -23.04
C ASP A 439 17.13 -17.49 -24.34
N ARG A 440 18.24 -18.12 -24.74
CA ARG A 440 18.34 -18.91 -25.97
C ARG A 440 17.37 -20.10 -26.02
N LEU A 441 16.93 -20.59 -24.86
CA LEU A 441 15.91 -21.62 -24.82
C LEU A 441 14.56 -21.14 -25.40
N ALA A 442 14.31 -19.84 -25.44
CA ALA A 442 13.13 -19.28 -26.10
C ALA A 442 13.14 -19.47 -27.63
N ASP A 443 14.28 -19.77 -28.23
CA ASP A 443 14.43 -20.06 -29.66
C ASP A 443 14.20 -21.55 -30.02
N SER A 444 14.12 -22.42 -28.98
CA SER A 444 14.00 -23.86 -29.17
C SER A 444 12.66 -24.30 -29.83
N PRO A 445 11.48 -23.71 -29.44
CA PRO A 445 10.24 -24.05 -30.13
C PRO A 445 10.17 -23.41 -31.52
N PRO A 446 9.50 -24.04 -32.50
CA PRO A 446 9.27 -23.46 -33.83
C PRO A 446 8.61 -22.07 -33.71
N ASP A 447 9.09 -21.10 -34.48
CA ASP A 447 8.60 -19.72 -34.46
C ASP A 447 7.09 -19.62 -34.68
N SER A 448 6.56 -20.39 -35.62
CA SER A 448 5.12 -20.47 -35.91
C SER A 448 4.29 -20.93 -34.72
N GLN A 449 4.81 -21.88 -33.94
CA GLN A 449 4.13 -22.39 -32.75
C GLN A 449 4.09 -21.32 -31.64
N VAL A 450 5.21 -20.62 -31.41
CA VAL A 450 5.26 -19.54 -30.40
C VAL A 450 4.32 -18.41 -30.80
N ARG A 451 4.36 -17.94 -32.05
CA ARG A 451 3.45 -16.89 -32.54
C ARG A 451 1.98 -17.29 -32.45
N ALA A 452 1.64 -18.52 -32.75
CA ALA A 452 0.27 -19.02 -32.60
C ALA A 452 -0.16 -19.01 -31.15
N CYS A 453 0.69 -19.45 -30.18
CA CYS A 453 0.41 -19.43 -28.76
C CYS A 453 0.23 -17.99 -28.23
N LEU A 454 1.12 -17.07 -28.58
CA LEU A 454 1.03 -15.66 -28.19
C LEU A 454 -0.25 -15.01 -28.76
N SER A 455 -0.57 -15.26 -30.04
CA SER A 455 -1.78 -14.74 -30.66
C SER A 455 -3.06 -15.27 -30.02
N ASP A 456 -3.11 -16.58 -29.73
CA ASP A 456 -4.24 -17.20 -29.03
C ASP A 456 -4.42 -16.64 -27.61
N MET A 457 -3.32 -16.50 -26.84
CA MET A 457 -3.36 -15.91 -25.50
C MET A 457 -3.90 -14.47 -25.53
N ARG A 458 -3.38 -13.63 -26.42
CA ARG A 458 -3.85 -12.24 -26.60
C ARG A 458 -5.33 -12.20 -26.96
N THR A 459 -5.77 -13.04 -27.91
CA THR A 459 -7.18 -13.11 -28.34
C THR A 459 -8.10 -13.50 -27.18
N ARG A 460 -7.69 -14.49 -26.37
CA ARG A 460 -8.48 -14.92 -25.19
C ARG A 460 -8.55 -13.83 -24.12
N ILE A 461 -7.46 -13.14 -23.87
CA ILE A 461 -7.42 -12.04 -22.89
C ILE A 461 -8.33 -10.89 -23.34
N GLU A 462 -8.23 -10.50 -24.61
CA GLU A 462 -9.06 -9.43 -25.19
C GLU A 462 -10.55 -9.80 -25.17
N ALA A 463 -10.89 -11.04 -25.53
CA ALA A 463 -12.26 -11.53 -25.47
C ALA A 463 -12.79 -11.56 -24.02
N ALA A 464 -11.98 -12.01 -23.05
CA ALA A 464 -12.34 -12.00 -21.65
C ALA A 464 -12.59 -10.57 -21.15
N ALA A 465 -11.68 -9.64 -21.44
CA ALA A 465 -11.83 -8.24 -21.02
C ALA A 465 -13.09 -7.58 -21.63
N ARG A 466 -13.39 -7.84 -22.90
CA ARG A 466 -14.59 -7.32 -23.57
C ARG A 466 -15.90 -7.89 -23.05
N SER A 467 -15.87 -9.06 -22.45
CA SER A 467 -17.08 -9.69 -21.87
C SER A 467 -17.46 -9.14 -20.50
N LEU A 468 -16.58 -8.36 -19.87
CA LEU A 468 -16.83 -7.81 -18.56
C LEU A 468 -17.79 -6.60 -18.63
N PRO A 469 -18.65 -6.40 -17.61
CA PRO A 469 -19.41 -5.17 -17.47
C PRO A 469 -18.49 -3.99 -17.16
N ASP A 470 -18.92 -2.77 -17.48
CA ASP A 470 -18.26 -1.58 -16.97
C ASP A 470 -18.27 -1.54 -15.42
N HIS A 471 -17.27 -0.89 -14.83
CA HIS A 471 -17.08 -0.89 -13.38
C HIS A 471 -18.29 -0.32 -12.63
N HIS A 472 -18.94 0.73 -13.15
CA HIS A 472 -20.12 1.31 -12.53
C HIS A 472 -21.30 0.33 -12.50
N SER A 473 -21.63 -0.27 -13.63
CA SER A 473 -22.71 -1.26 -13.75
C SER A 473 -22.45 -2.47 -12.86
N TYR A 474 -21.19 -2.95 -12.80
CA TYR A 474 -20.79 -4.02 -11.90
C TYR A 474 -21.08 -3.67 -10.43
N MET A 475 -20.62 -2.50 -9.98
CA MET A 475 -20.80 -2.05 -8.61
C MET A 475 -22.30 -1.87 -8.25
N VAL A 476 -23.09 -1.29 -9.14
CA VAL A 476 -24.56 -1.13 -8.92
C VAL A 476 -25.23 -2.50 -8.75
N ASN A 477 -24.90 -3.47 -9.61
CA ASN A 477 -25.46 -4.82 -9.53
C ASN A 477 -25.01 -5.55 -8.26
N LEU A 478 -23.74 -5.43 -7.89
CA LEU A 478 -23.22 -6.00 -6.65
C LEU A 478 -23.94 -5.45 -5.42
N LYS A 479 -24.09 -4.12 -5.31
CA LYS A 479 -24.80 -3.50 -4.19
C LYS A 479 -26.25 -3.93 -4.11
N ARG A 480 -26.93 -4.06 -5.25
CA ARG A 480 -28.32 -4.58 -5.30
C ARG A 480 -28.38 -6.03 -4.80
N TYR A 481 -27.43 -6.87 -5.24
CA TYR A 481 -27.35 -8.25 -4.78
C TYR A 481 -27.10 -8.36 -3.27
N LEU A 482 -26.18 -7.54 -2.73
CA LEU A 482 -25.87 -7.51 -1.31
C LEU A 482 -27.08 -7.03 -0.47
N ALA A 483 -27.81 -6.04 -0.93
CA ALA A 483 -29.01 -5.54 -0.26
C ALA A 483 -30.10 -6.62 -0.16
N HIS A 484 -30.24 -7.50 -1.16
CA HIS A 484 -31.21 -8.60 -1.13
C HIS A 484 -30.79 -9.79 -0.24
N ARG A 485 -29.49 -9.95 0.04
CA ARG A 485 -29.00 -11.01 0.94
C ARG A 485 -28.96 -10.59 2.42
N GLY A 486 -28.97 -9.30 2.72
CA GLY A 486 -29.00 -8.76 4.07
C GLY A 486 -30.40 -8.49 4.61
N ALA A 487 -31.44 -8.71 3.80
CA ALA A 487 -32.84 -8.71 4.16
C ALA A 487 -33.33 -10.15 4.37
#